data_2a2f984d46a9d5f36cfe63069870a21e
#
_entry.id   2a2f984d46a9d5f36cfe63069870a21e
#
_cell.length_a   1.000
_cell.length_b   1.000
_cell.length_c   1.000
_cell.angle_alpha   90.00
_cell.angle_beta   90.00
_cell.angle_gamma   90.00
#
_symmetry.space_group_name_H-M   'P 1'
#
loop_
_entity.id
_entity.type
_entity.pdbx_description
1 polymer ?
#
loop_
_entity_poly.entity_id
_entity_poly.type
_entity_poly.pdbx_seq_one_letter_code
_entity_poly.pdbx_strand_id
1 'polypeptide(L)'
;MMPRSVRYVKMVGDMSVIDEILEANQIYSRTHELRELTPRPARRLAVLTCMDTRLSIRTLGLKTGDAHIIRNAGGIVTDDSLRSMIVSHYLLGTQEFMVINHTDCGLMHTNEENLRSKIQSLTGTAAVAPAFFYAFQNIDENVRQQLQKLRTHPWIPKHIAIRGFVYDVMTGLLREIKEQAGGKMPHST
;
A
#
# COMPACT_ATOMS: atom_id res chain seq x y z
N MET A 1 8.22 30.02 -0.14
CA MET A 1 7.75 30.29 -1.49
C MET A 1 7.11 29.00 -1.98
N MET A 2 5.77 28.89 -1.93
CA MET A 2 5.06 27.65 -2.31
C MET A 2 5.09 27.51 -3.85
N PRO A 3 5.32 26.30 -4.38
CA PRO A 3 5.24 26.09 -5.82
C PRO A 3 3.79 26.27 -6.28
N ARG A 4 3.62 27.00 -7.37
CA ARG A 4 2.31 27.26 -8.01
C ARG A 4 1.65 25.92 -8.36
N SER A 5 0.42 25.72 -7.90
CA SER A 5 -0.46 24.66 -8.38
C SER A 5 -0.63 24.82 -9.90
N VAL A 6 -0.12 23.89 -10.64
CA VAL A 6 -0.42 23.77 -12.07
C VAL A 6 -1.90 23.41 -12.16
N ARG A 7 -2.76 24.38 -12.44
CA ARG A 7 -4.14 24.14 -12.86
C ARG A 7 -4.07 23.53 -14.26
N TYR A 8 -4.34 22.26 -14.36
CA TYR A 8 -4.58 21.62 -15.64
C TYR A 8 -5.92 22.13 -16.17
N VAL A 9 -5.86 23.11 -17.06
CA VAL A 9 -7.06 23.59 -17.77
C VAL A 9 -7.26 22.61 -18.94
N LYS A 10 -8.22 21.71 -18.81
CA LYS A 10 -8.63 20.81 -19.89
C LYS A 10 -9.20 21.69 -21.02
N MET A 11 -8.50 21.75 -22.16
CA MET A 11 -9.00 22.42 -23.36
C MET A 11 -10.15 21.59 -23.95
N VAL A 12 -11.16 22.27 -24.52
CA VAL A 12 -12.28 21.60 -25.19
C VAL A 12 -11.73 20.89 -26.42
N GLY A 13 -11.67 19.54 -26.36
CA GLY A 13 -11.10 18.68 -27.41
C GLY A 13 -9.97 17.76 -26.93
N ASP A 14 -9.44 17.95 -25.71
CA ASP A 14 -8.42 17.03 -25.17
C ASP A 14 -9.05 15.71 -24.75
N MET A 15 -8.50 14.63 -25.27
CA MET A 15 -8.79 13.24 -24.88
C MET A 15 -8.56 13.09 -23.37
N SER A 16 -9.42 12.36 -22.67
CA SER A 16 -9.20 12.10 -21.25
C SER A 16 -8.02 11.13 -21.05
N VAL A 17 -7.34 11.23 -19.91
CA VAL A 17 -6.28 10.25 -19.56
C VAL A 17 -6.81 8.81 -19.60
N ILE A 18 -8.10 8.61 -19.30
CA ILE A 18 -8.74 7.29 -19.42
C ILE A 18 -8.80 6.84 -20.86
N ASP A 19 -9.14 7.74 -21.79
CA ASP A 19 -9.18 7.41 -23.22
C ASP A 19 -7.78 7.07 -23.77
N GLU A 20 -6.75 7.83 -23.35
CA GLU A 20 -5.34 7.53 -23.66
C GLU A 20 -4.93 6.13 -23.16
N ILE A 21 -5.35 5.75 -21.94
CA ILE A 21 -5.11 4.43 -21.37
C ILE A 21 -5.81 3.34 -22.18
N LEU A 22 -7.06 3.58 -22.63
CA LEU A 22 -7.80 2.62 -23.45
C LEU A 22 -7.13 2.38 -24.79
N GLU A 23 -6.64 3.43 -25.45
CA GLU A 23 -5.88 3.28 -26.70
C GLU A 23 -4.57 2.50 -26.48
N ALA A 24 -3.81 2.85 -25.44
CA ALA A 24 -2.59 2.13 -25.07
C ALA A 24 -2.88 0.64 -24.77
N ASN A 25 -4.00 0.35 -24.09
CA ASN A 25 -4.42 -1.04 -23.81
C ASN A 25 -4.79 -1.81 -25.08
N GLN A 26 -5.45 -1.18 -26.07
CA GLN A 26 -5.74 -1.81 -27.36
C GLN A 26 -4.46 -2.18 -28.12
N ILE A 27 -3.41 -1.34 -28.05
CA ILE A 27 -2.10 -1.65 -28.64
C ILE A 27 -1.46 -2.82 -27.92
N TYR A 28 -1.41 -2.78 -26.57
CA TYR A 28 -0.84 -3.84 -25.73
C TYR A 28 -1.52 -5.18 -25.95
N SER A 29 -2.86 -5.21 -26.10
CA SER A 29 -3.62 -6.45 -26.26
C SER A 29 -3.25 -7.26 -27.49
N ARG A 30 -2.69 -6.62 -28.53
CA ARG A 30 -2.24 -7.27 -29.77
C ARG A 30 -0.97 -8.11 -29.59
N THR A 31 -0.17 -7.75 -28.58
CA THR A 31 1.11 -8.40 -28.26
C THR A 31 1.13 -8.95 -26.85
N HIS A 32 -0.07 -9.26 -26.27
CA HIS A 32 -0.19 -9.70 -24.89
C HIS A 32 0.58 -11.00 -24.64
N GLU A 33 1.71 -10.89 -23.96
CA GLU A 33 2.64 -12.00 -23.66
C GLU A 33 2.34 -12.70 -22.31
N LEU A 34 1.43 -12.13 -21.49
CA LEU A 34 1.19 -12.60 -20.13
C LEU A 34 0.00 -13.56 -19.99
N ARG A 35 -0.56 -14.04 -21.13
CA ARG A 35 -1.75 -14.91 -21.15
C ARG A 35 -1.56 -16.25 -20.44
N GLU A 36 -0.33 -16.72 -20.32
CA GLU A 36 0.03 -17.98 -19.67
C GLU A 36 0.19 -17.84 -18.13
N LEU A 37 0.15 -16.62 -17.61
CA LEU A 37 0.26 -16.42 -16.16
C LEU A 37 -0.99 -16.94 -15.44
N THR A 38 -0.74 -17.63 -14.32
CA THR A 38 -1.79 -18.07 -13.43
C THR A 38 -2.08 -17.00 -12.37
N PRO A 39 -3.24 -17.04 -11.69
CA PRO A 39 -3.52 -16.13 -10.58
C PRO A 39 -2.65 -16.40 -9.34
N ARG A 40 -1.90 -17.49 -9.31
CA ARG A 40 -1.02 -17.84 -8.18
C ARG A 40 0.31 -17.11 -8.30
N PRO A 41 0.82 -16.47 -7.23
CA PRO A 41 2.09 -15.78 -7.28
C PRO A 41 3.24 -16.81 -7.37
N ALA A 42 4.06 -16.71 -8.40
CA ALA A 42 5.14 -17.68 -8.67
C ALA A 42 6.12 -17.80 -7.48
N ARG A 43 6.37 -16.71 -6.76
CA ARG A 43 7.24 -16.67 -5.57
C ARG A 43 6.49 -16.90 -4.25
N ARG A 44 5.20 -17.22 -4.29
CA ARG A 44 4.35 -17.42 -3.10
C ARG A 44 4.39 -16.26 -2.11
N LEU A 45 4.56 -15.05 -2.62
CA LEU A 45 4.71 -13.82 -1.87
C LEU A 45 3.48 -12.91 -2.05
N ALA A 46 3.04 -12.27 -0.97
CA ALA A 46 2.17 -11.11 -1.05
C ALA A 46 2.83 -9.89 -0.40
N VAL A 47 2.77 -8.77 -1.08
CA VAL A 47 3.33 -7.49 -0.64
C VAL A 47 2.20 -6.51 -0.39
N LEU A 48 2.10 -5.98 0.82
CA LEU A 48 1.27 -4.83 1.15
C LEU A 48 2.13 -3.58 1.19
N THR A 49 1.78 -2.56 0.39
CA THR A 49 2.55 -1.32 0.34
C THR A 49 1.68 -0.10 0.04
N CYS A 50 2.28 1.09 0.10
CA CYS A 50 1.58 2.34 -0.20
C CYS A 50 1.23 2.46 -1.70
N MET A 51 0.15 3.23 -1.97
CA MET A 51 -0.24 3.61 -3.33
C MET A 51 0.66 4.67 -3.97
N ASP A 52 1.64 5.21 -3.24
CA ASP A 52 2.60 6.22 -3.71
C ASP A 52 3.25 5.79 -5.03
N THR A 53 3.18 6.65 -6.04
CA THR A 53 3.64 6.34 -7.40
C THR A 53 5.14 6.10 -7.53
N ARG A 54 5.93 6.54 -6.54
CA ARG A 54 7.39 6.32 -6.48
C ARG A 54 7.78 4.88 -6.14
N LEU A 55 6.82 4.08 -5.60
CA LEU A 55 7.07 2.67 -5.28
C LEU A 55 6.78 1.79 -6.50
N SER A 56 7.82 1.18 -7.03
CA SER A 56 7.71 0.22 -8.13
C SER A 56 8.08 -1.19 -7.66
N ILE A 57 7.34 -2.21 -8.10
CA ILE A 57 7.70 -3.61 -7.82
C ILE A 57 9.06 -3.99 -8.41
N ARG A 58 9.54 -3.26 -9.41
CA ARG A 58 10.86 -3.46 -10.01
C ARG A 58 12.00 -3.20 -9.02
N THR A 59 11.79 -2.29 -8.03
CA THR A 59 12.77 -2.03 -6.97
C THR A 59 13.00 -3.23 -6.05
N LEU A 60 12.03 -4.17 -6.05
CA LEU A 60 12.09 -5.43 -5.32
C LEU A 60 12.65 -6.59 -6.18
N GLY A 61 13.04 -6.32 -7.43
CA GLY A 61 13.42 -7.36 -8.37
C GLY A 61 12.26 -8.27 -8.80
N LEU A 62 11.01 -7.82 -8.62
CA LEU A 62 9.81 -8.57 -8.98
C LEU A 62 9.32 -8.23 -10.38
N LYS A 63 8.77 -9.25 -11.06
CA LYS A 63 8.10 -9.16 -12.35
C LYS A 63 6.60 -9.43 -12.17
N THR A 64 5.81 -9.11 -13.19
CA THR A 64 4.39 -9.50 -13.24
C THR A 64 4.26 -11.02 -13.10
N GLY A 65 3.37 -11.46 -12.21
CA GLY A 65 3.18 -12.88 -11.88
C GLY A 65 4.00 -13.38 -10.69
N ASP A 66 5.03 -12.67 -10.23
CA ASP A 66 5.90 -13.13 -9.14
C ASP A 66 5.23 -13.08 -7.76
N ALA A 67 4.43 -12.03 -7.51
CA ALA A 67 3.83 -11.78 -6.20
C ALA A 67 2.45 -11.10 -6.34
N HIS A 68 1.61 -11.27 -5.33
CA HIS A 68 0.43 -10.41 -5.19
C HIS A 68 0.85 -9.05 -4.61
N ILE A 69 0.45 -7.97 -5.25
CA ILE A 69 0.75 -6.61 -4.82
C ILE A 69 -0.54 -5.93 -4.39
N ILE A 70 -0.65 -5.66 -3.10
CA ILE A 70 -1.78 -4.96 -2.48
C ILE A 70 -1.32 -3.54 -2.17
N ARG A 71 -2.08 -2.54 -2.61
CA ARG A 71 -1.71 -1.13 -2.43
C ARG A 71 -2.88 -0.33 -1.89
N ASN A 72 -2.62 0.42 -0.83
CA ASN A 72 -3.57 1.39 -0.27
C ASN A 72 -2.84 2.63 0.27
N ALA A 73 -3.57 3.63 0.73
CA ALA A 73 -2.96 4.79 1.37
C ALA A 73 -2.17 4.38 2.62
N GLY A 74 -0.86 4.61 2.61
CA GLY A 74 0.05 4.32 3.73
C GLY A 74 0.56 2.88 3.83
N GLY A 75 0.09 1.93 3.02
CA GLY A 75 0.47 0.52 3.16
C GLY A 75 -0.02 -0.08 4.49
N ILE A 76 -1.27 0.18 4.83
CA ILE A 76 -1.90 -0.13 6.12
C ILE A 76 -2.67 -1.44 6.05
N VAL A 77 -2.57 -2.27 7.08
CA VAL A 77 -3.42 -3.45 7.28
C VAL A 77 -4.82 -2.96 7.70
N THR A 78 -5.69 -2.81 6.70
CA THR A 78 -7.12 -2.56 6.84
C THR A 78 -7.91 -3.86 6.64
N ASP A 79 -9.19 -3.88 6.92
CA ASP A 79 -10.04 -5.06 6.70
C ASP A 79 -9.96 -5.56 5.25
N ASP A 80 -9.90 -4.66 4.27
CA ASP A 80 -9.81 -5.05 2.86
C ASP A 80 -8.44 -5.63 2.50
N SER A 81 -7.33 -5.00 2.91
CA SER A 81 -6.00 -5.55 2.67
C SER A 81 -5.79 -6.88 3.40
N LEU A 82 -6.29 -7.01 4.63
CA LEU A 82 -6.26 -8.25 5.40
C LEU A 82 -7.04 -9.37 4.70
N ARG A 83 -8.28 -9.09 4.27
CA ARG A 83 -9.09 -10.01 3.46
C ARG A 83 -8.30 -10.47 2.23
N SER A 84 -7.66 -9.55 1.52
CA SER A 84 -6.88 -9.85 0.33
C SER A 84 -5.67 -10.75 0.63
N MET A 85 -4.97 -10.53 1.75
CA MET A 85 -3.85 -11.38 2.18
C MET A 85 -4.31 -12.77 2.60
N ILE A 86 -5.45 -12.89 3.27
CA ILE A 86 -6.06 -14.17 3.65
C ILE A 86 -6.45 -14.97 2.40
N VAL A 87 -7.12 -14.34 1.43
CA VAL A 87 -7.46 -14.97 0.13
C VAL A 87 -6.20 -15.40 -0.61
N SER A 88 -5.18 -14.54 -0.65
CA SER A 88 -3.88 -14.83 -1.24
C SER A 88 -3.23 -16.09 -0.65
N HIS A 89 -3.32 -16.27 0.64
CA HIS A 89 -2.79 -17.46 1.31
C HIS A 89 -3.62 -18.71 1.03
N TYR A 90 -4.92 -18.69 1.38
CA TYR A 90 -5.74 -19.90 1.38
C TYR A 90 -6.16 -20.38 -0.01
N LEU A 91 -6.42 -19.46 -0.94
CA LEU A 91 -6.88 -19.82 -2.28
C LEU A 91 -5.77 -19.82 -3.33
N LEU A 92 -4.74 -18.97 -3.16
CA LEU A 92 -3.74 -18.74 -4.19
C LEU A 92 -2.32 -19.17 -3.77
N GLY A 93 -2.16 -19.73 -2.57
CA GLY A 93 -0.96 -20.44 -2.15
C GLY A 93 0.22 -19.57 -1.70
N THR A 94 -0.03 -18.31 -1.32
CA THR A 94 0.98 -17.43 -0.71
C THR A 94 1.48 -18.00 0.61
N GLN A 95 2.79 -17.92 0.85
CA GLN A 95 3.45 -18.44 2.05
C GLN A 95 4.26 -17.38 2.82
N GLU A 96 4.49 -16.24 2.21
CA GLU A 96 5.23 -15.13 2.83
C GLU A 96 4.50 -13.81 2.64
N PHE A 97 4.50 -12.99 3.69
CA PHE A 97 3.94 -11.64 3.67
C PHE A 97 5.03 -10.59 3.90
N MET A 98 5.01 -9.56 3.07
CA MET A 98 5.91 -8.42 3.17
C MET A 98 5.08 -7.14 3.33
N VAL A 99 5.35 -6.35 4.36
CA VAL A 99 4.74 -5.03 4.56
C VAL A 99 5.80 -3.97 4.32
N ILE A 100 5.53 -3.03 3.41
CA ILE A 100 6.47 -1.98 3.05
C ILE A 100 5.80 -0.63 3.21
N ASN A 101 6.25 0.16 4.19
CA ASN A 101 6.01 1.59 4.25
C ASN A 101 7.16 2.34 3.58
N HIS A 102 7.07 3.66 3.42
CA HIS A 102 8.12 4.44 2.77
C HIS A 102 8.33 5.79 3.43
N THR A 103 9.54 6.33 3.33
CA THR A 103 9.85 7.70 3.79
C THR A 103 9.03 8.72 3.01
N ASP A 104 8.79 9.89 3.59
CA ASP A 104 8.03 10.98 2.96
C ASP A 104 6.63 10.56 2.49
N CYS A 105 5.94 9.72 3.27
CA CYS A 105 4.55 9.34 3.01
C CYS A 105 3.61 10.49 3.35
N GLY A 106 2.64 10.79 2.47
CA GLY A 106 1.67 11.85 2.71
C GLY A 106 0.89 11.73 4.01
N LEU A 107 0.65 10.50 4.51
CA LEU A 107 -0.03 10.27 5.80
C LEU A 107 0.84 10.57 7.03
N MET A 108 2.17 10.76 6.87
CA MET A 108 3.05 11.22 7.94
C MET A 108 2.99 12.74 8.16
N HIS A 109 2.54 13.49 7.16
CA HIS A 109 2.50 14.95 7.18
C HIS A 109 1.14 15.52 7.61
N THR A 110 0.26 14.68 8.13
CA THR A 110 -1.09 15.06 8.58
C THR A 110 -1.52 14.23 9.79
N ASN A 111 -2.69 14.55 10.32
CA ASN A 111 -3.41 13.74 11.29
C ASN A 111 -4.87 13.59 10.86
N GLU A 112 -5.61 12.74 11.56
CA GLU A 112 -7.02 12.43 11.23
C GLU A 112 -7.91 13.68 11.18
N GLU A 113 -7.76 14.56 12.16
CA GLU A 113 -8.58 15.78 12.29
C GLU A 113 -8.27 16.77 11.18
N ASN A 114 -6.99 17.05 10.95
CA ASN A 114 -6.55 17.99 9.91
C ASN A 114 -6.98 17.52 8.52
N LEU A 115 -6.90 16.22 8.25
CA LEU A 115 -7.30 15.68 6.95
C LEU A 115 -8.82 15.79 6.76
N ARG A 116 -9.63 15.46 7.78
CA ARG A 116 -11.09 15.63 7.73
C ARG A 116 -11.48 17.07 7.53
N SER A 117 -10.92 17.98 8.34
CA SER A 117 -11.20 19.41 8.27
C SER A 117 -10.86 19.99 6.89
N LYS A 118 -9.72 19.58 6.33
CA LYS A 118 -9.32 19.98 4.98
C LYS A 118 -10.30 19.51 3.92
N ILE A 119 -10.72 18.24 3.96
CA ILE A 119 -11.68 17.68 3.01
C ILE A 119 -13.03 18.40 3.15
N GLN A 120 -13.53 18.58 4.38
CA GLN A 120 -14.79 19.27 4.65
C GLN A 120 -14.75 20.73 4.16
N SER A 121 -13.63 21.42 4.37
CA SER A 121 -13.44 22.80 3.87
C SER A 121 -13.48 22.89 2.34
N LEU A 122 -12.92 21.88 1.65
CA LEU A 122 -12.88 21.84 0.18
C LEU A 122 -14.20 21.42 -0.46
N THR A 123 -14.97 20.54 0.20
CA THR A 123 -16.19 19.94 -0.35
C THR A 123 -17.47 20.60 0.18
N GLY A 124 -17.38 21.34 1.28
CA GLY A 124 -18.54 21.86 2.00
C GLY A 124 -19.38 20.76 2.70
N THR A 125 -18.89 19.54 2.77
CA THR A 125 -19.65 18.36 3.24
C THR A 125 -18.90 17.64 4.36
N ALA A 126 -19.60 17.39 5.47
CA ALA A 126 -19.14 16.49 6.51
C ALA A 126 -19.54 15.05 6.16
N ALA A 127 -18.58 14.14 6.15
CA ALA A 127 -18.82 12.72 5.90
C ALA A 127 -18.36 11.88 7.10
N VAL A 128 -19.10 10.81 7.38
CA VAL A 128 -18.80 9.84 8.45
C VAL A 128 -17.87 8.72 7.99
N ALA A 129 -17.73 8.52 6.70
CA ALA A 129 -16.86 7.49 6.12
C ALA A 129 -15.84 8.14 5.16
N PRO A 130 -14.59 7.62 5.13
CA PRO A 130 -14.07 6.54 5.97
C PRO A 130 -13.96 6.94 7.44
N ALA A 131 -14.12 5.97 8.36
CA ALA A 131 -13.98 6.23 9.80
C ALA A 131 -12.57 6.69 10.17
N PHE A 132 -11.55 6.11 9.54
CA PHE A 132 -10.14 6.44 9.74
C PHE A 132 -9.40 6.55 8.41
N PHE A 133 -8.44 7.50 8.33
CA PHE A 133 -7.46 7.60 7.24
C PHE A 133 -6.15 6.92 7.59
N TYR A 134 -5.97 6.53 8.86
CA TYR A 134 -4.77 5.87 9.39
C TYR A 134 -3.49 6.73 9.25
N ALA A 135 -3.60 8.03 9.50
CA ALA A 135 -2.44 8.91 9.59
C ALA A 135 -1.51 8.46 10.73
N PHE A 136 -0.20 8.57 10.54
CA PHE A 136 0.81 8.13 11.52
C PHE A 136 2.00 9.09 11.55
N GLN A 137 2.68 9.17 12.71
CA GLN A 137 3.82 10.08 12.91
C GLN A 137 5.17 9.35 12.87
N ASN A 138 5.19 8.08 13.27
CA ASN A 138 6.41 7.28 13.31
C ASN A 138 6.28 6.07 12.37
N ILE A 139 7.11 6.06 11.34
CA ILE A 139 7.05 5.05 10.29
C ILE A 139 7.45 3.65 10.82
N ASP A 140 8.46 3.57 11.68
CA ASP A 140 8.94 2.30 12.21
C ASP A 140 7.89 1.66 13.12
N GLU A 141 7.25 2.49 13.95
CA GLU A 141 6.17 2.04 14.82
C GLU A 141 4.94 1.64 14.01
N ASN A 142 4.61 2.40 12.97
CA ASN A 142 3.52 2.02 12.07
C ASN A 142 3.77 0.65 11.44
N VAL A 143 4.97 0.38 10.92
CA VAL A 143 5.31 -0.95 10.38
C VAL A 143 5.12 -2.03 11.44
N ARG A 144 5.64 -1.85 12.68
CA ARG A 144 5.47 -2.82 13.77
C ARG A 144 4.00 -3.11 14.07
N GLN A 145 3.16 -2.09 14.10
CA GLN A 145 1.72 -2.25 14.30
C GLN A 145 1.06 -3.05 13.19
N GLN A 146 1.45 -2.82 11.92
CA GLN A 146 0.92 -3.62 10.80
C GLN A 146 1.36 -5.09 10.92
N LEU A 147 2.62 -5.35 11.26
CA LEU A 147 3.11 -6.71 11.50
C LEU A 147 2.34 -7.40 12.64
N GLN A 148 2.11 -6.68 13.74
CA GLN A 148 1.36 -7.20 14.88
C GLN A 148 -0.08 -7.56 14.48
N LYS A 149 -0.79 -6.70 13.75
CA LYS A 149 -2.14 -6.97 13.26
C LYS A 149 -2.20 -8.28 12.46
N LEU A 150 -1.25 -8.51 11.57
CA LEU A 150 -1.19 -9.74 10.79
C LEU A 150 -0.89 -10.96 11.67
N ARG A 151 0.11 -10.88 12.54
CA ARG A 151 0.54 -12.01 13.38
C ARG A 151 -0.47 -12.43 14.44
N THR A 152 -1.27 -11.48 14.92
CA THR A 152 -2.30 -11.76 15.94
C THR A 152 -3.62 -12.19 15.34
N HIS A 153 -3.81 -12.01 14.04
CA HIS A 153 -5.07 -12.39 13.39
C HIS A 153 -5.24 -13.92 13.37
N PRO A 154 -6.41 -14.45 13.81
CA PRO A 154 -6.63 -15.90 13.99
C PRO A 154 -6.55 -16.70 12.68
N TRP A 155 -6.84 -16.08 11.54
CA TRP A 155 -6.76 -16.73 10.23
C TRP A 155 -5.41 -16.59 9.54
N ILE A 156 -4.45 -15.96 10.16
CA ILE A 156 -3.07 -15.94 9.64
C ILE A 156 -2.26 -17.02 10.39
N PRO A 157 -1.82 -18.10 9.70
CA PRO A 157 -1.10 -19.17 10.35
C PRO A 157 0.24 -18.71 10.93
N LYS A 158 0.59 -19.22 12.10
CA LYS A 158 1.79 -18.81 12.83
C LYS A 158 3.11 -19.15 12.13
N HIS A 159 3.09 -20.09 11.20
CA HIS A 159 4.26 -20.49 10.41
C HIS A 159 4.54 -19.58 9.20
N ILE A 160 3.61 -18.70 8.82
CA ILE A 160 3.85 -17.76 7.71
C ILE A 160 4.93 -16.75 8.12
N ALA A 161 5.95 -16.62 7.27
CA ALA A 161 6.93 -15.56 7.43
C ALA A 161 6.30 -14.18 7.12
N ILE A 162 6.33 -13.29 8.11
CA ILE A 162 5.81 -11.92 7.98
C ILE A 162 6.93 -10.95 8.33
N ARG A 163 7.37 -10.15 7.36
CA ARG A 163 8.47 -9.20 7.54
C ARG A 163 8.05 -7.79 7.12
N GLY A 164 8.58 -6.79 7.81
CA GLY A 164 8.26 -5.38 7.60
C GLY A 164 9.47 -4.54 7.22
N PHE A 165 9.26 -3.58 6.33
CA PHE A 165 10.32 -2.76 5.77
C PHE A 165 9.90 -1.31 5.63
N VAL A 166 10.89 -0.43 5.66
CA VAL A 166 10.78 0.96 5.21
C VAL A 166 11.60 1.11 3.93
N TYR A 167 10.95 1.56 2.88
CA TYR A 167 11.57 1.95 1.61
C TYR A 167 11.94 3.43 1.67
N ASP A 168 13.20 3.74 1.43
CA ASP A 168 13.67 5.11 1.31
C ASP A 168 13.48 5.59 -0.13
N VAL A 169 12.60 6.59 -0.32
CA VAL A 169 12.24 7.08 -1.66
C VAL A 169 13.37 7.86 -2.34
N MET A 170 14.39 8.29 -1.58
CA MET A 170 15.53 9.03 -2.14
C MET A 170 16.64 8.09 -2.58
N THR A 171 16.90 7.03 -1.85
CA THR A 171 18.00 6.10 -2.10
C THR A 171 17.58 4.80 -2.78
N GLY A 172 16.27 4.45 -2.72
CA GLY A 172 15.76 3.19 -3.23
C GLY A 172 16.06 1.98 -2.34
N LEU A 173 16.59 2.17 -1.14
CA LEU A 173 16.95 1.10 -0.23
C LEU A 173 15.78 0.64 0.63
N LEU A 174 15.71 -0.66 0.91
CA LEU A 174 14.83 -1.25 1.91
C LEU A 174 15.59 -1.47 3.21
N ARG A 175 15.03 -0.96 4.31
CA ARG A 175 15.50 -1.20 5.67
C ARG A 175 14.47 -2.06 6.40
N GLU A 176 14.90 -3.21 6.88
CA GLU A 176 14.01 -4.08 7.67
C GLU A 176 13.75 -3.52 9.05
N ILE A 177 12.50 -3.60 9.49
CA ILE A 177 12.07 -3.25 10.83
C ILE A 177 12.09 -4.51 11.68
N LYS A 178 13.06 -4.57 12.59
CA LYS A 178 13.15 -5.64 13.58
C LYS A 178 12.09 -5.45 14.66
N GLU A 179 11.55 -6.56 15.16
CA GLU A 179 10.73 -6.55 16.36
C GLU A 179 11.55 -6.10 17.55
N GLN A 180 10.95 -5.33 18.42
CA GLN A 180 11.54 -5.11 19.75
C GLN A 180 11.39 -6.43 20.52
N ALA A 181 12.52 -7.02 20.91
CA ALA A 181 12.51 -8.18 21.79
C ALA A 181 11.75 -7.80 23.08
N GLY A 182 10.55 -8.38 23.25
CA GLY A 182 9.82 -8.51 24.52
C GLY A 182 9.75 -7.31 25.45
N GLY A 183 9.22 -6.16 25.01
CA GLY A 183 8.74 -5.13 25.95
C GLY A 183 7.33 -5.49 26.42
N LYS A 184 7.15 -5.91 27.67
CA LYS A 184 5.84 -5.98 28.32
C LYS A 184 5.16 -4.61 28.18
N MET A 185 3.96 -4.58 27.61
CA MET A 185 3.12 -3.40 27.64
C MET A 185 2.88 -2.98 29.08
N PRO A 186 3.00 -1.69 29.46
CA PRO A 186 2.51 -1.25 30.75
C PRO A 186 0.99 -1.43 30.75
N HIS A 187 0.49 -2.23 31.70
CA HIS A 187 -0.93 -2.30 31.99
C HIS A 187 -1.38 -0.90 32.44
N SER A 188 -2.19 -0.24 31.63
CA SER A 188 -2.93 0.94 32.07
C SER A 188 -3.97 0.49 33.11
N THR A 189 -3.72 0.84 34.35
CA THR A 189 -4.69 0.86 35.46
C THR A 189 -5.75 1.94 35.20
#